data_0a8c57b310cf45d1c2b6954bf4c47233
#
_entry.id   0a8c57b310cf45d1c2b6954bf4c47233
#
_cell.length_a   1.000
_cell.length_b   1.000
_cell.length_c   1.000
_cell.angle_alpha   90.00
_cell.angle_beta   90.00
_cell.angle_gamma   90.00
#
_symmetry.space_group_name_H-M   'P 1'
#
loop_
_entity.id
_entity.type
_entity.pdbx_description
1 polymer ?
#
loop_
_entity_poly.entity_id
_entity_poly.type
_entity_poly.pdbx_seq_one_letter_code
_entity_poly.pdbx_strand_id
1 'polypeptide(L)'
;MKLWDKKNSGNDKIIEFTVGNDRLNDLYLIKYDIIASISHAKMLYRSNLLSEIECDKIIKILNEMLSQAEAGKLKIDKEFEDMHSKIEFTLIDKLGDIGKKIHTARSRNDQVLVSIQLYLIDELNSIKKEVKSLFDLLINLAKKNKDIIMPGYTHMKAAMPSSFGLWFSAYAETLIDDIISLNSTIEIVNQNTLGSAAGYGTSFDIDRDFTTKDLNFKTLKYNSLACQISRNKIEKNTFDAIGNIAFTLSKISMDICLYSGDEFQFISFPENITTGSSIMPHKKNPDVFEIIR
;
A
#
# COMPACT_ATOMS: atom_id res chain seq x y z
N MET A 1 24.01 8.53 -10.27
CA MET A 1 25.32 7.91 -9.92
C MET A 1 25.04 6.50 -9.44
N LYS A 2 25.65 5.49 -10.04
CA LYS A 2 25.43 4.09 -9.65
C LYS A 2 26.54 3.69 -8.67
N LEU A 3 26.20 3.09 -7.53
CA LEU A 3 27.17 2.68 -6.50
C LEU A 3 28.24 1.69 -7.03
N TRP A 4 27.92 0.98 -8.11
CA TRP A 4 28.78 -0.01 -8.76
C TRP A 4 29.45 0.51 -10.06
N ASP A 5 29.25 1.78 -10.44
CA ASP A 5 29.73 2.32 -11.70
C ASP A 5 31.24 2.62 -11.65
N LYS A 6 32.02 1.76 -12.30
CA LYS A 6 33.46 1.93 -12.52
C LYS A 6 33.71 2.79 -13.77
N LYS A 7 33.32 4.07 -13.76
CA LYS A 7 33.70 5.09 -14.78
C LYS A 7 33.27 4.83 -16.24
N ASN A 8 32.37 3.90 -16.53
CA ASN A 8 31.79 3.76 -17.85
C ASN A 8 30.36 4.31 -17.84
N SER A 9 30.13 5.41 -18.54
CA SER A 9 28.82 5.96 -18.83
C SER A 9 27.98 4.86 -19.51
N GLY A 10 27.07 4.25 -18.77
CA GLY A 10 26.10 3.33 -19.37
C GLY A 10 25.34 4.05 -20.48
N ASN A 11 24.95 3.33 -21.52
CA ASN A 11 24.11 3.88 -22.57
C ASN A 11 22.80 4.38 -21.95
N ASP A 12 22.51 5.69 -22.07
CA ASP A 12 21.33 6.33 -21.45
C ASP A 12 20.02 5.62 -21.81
N LYS A 13 19.91 5.09 -23.04
CA LYS A 13 18.74 4.31 -23.47
C LYS A 13 18.58 2.99 -22.70
N ILE A 14 19.70 2.35 -22.34
CA ILE A 14 19.66 1.12 -21.52
C ILE A 14 19.23 1.46 -20.11
N ILE A 15 19.76 2.56 -19.55
CA ILE A 15 19.39 3.02 -18.21
C ILE A 15 17.90 3.39 -18.17
N GLU A 16 17.41 4.13 -19.15
CA GLU A 16 16.00 4.52 -19.25
C GLU A 16 15.09 3.29 -19.37
N PHE A 17 15.50 2.31 -20.18
CA PHE A 17 14.74 1.07 -20.34
C PHE A 17 14.74 0.21 -19.06
N THR A 18 15.85 0.10 -18.34
CA THR A 18 15.95 -0.76 -17.15
C THR A 18 15.37 -0.12 -15.89
N VAL A 19 15.42 1.20 -15.77
CA VAL A 19 14.85 1.95 -14.62
C VAL A 19 13.35 2.22 -14.83
N GLY A 20 12.93 2.49 -16.07
CA GLY A 20 11.52 2.76 -16.37
C GLY A 20 10.93 3.85 -15.48
N ASN A 21 9.82 3.53 -14.82
CA ASN A 21 9.09 4.43 -13.91
C ASN A 21 9.51 4.28 -12.44
N ASP A 22 10.57 3.56 -12.12
CA ASP A 22 10.96 3.25 -10.73
C ASP A 22 11.11 4.51 -9.89
N ARG A 23 11.74 5.57 -10.42
CA ARG A 23 11.91 6.85 -9.70
C ARG A 23 10.59 7.51 -9.29
N LEU A 24 9.52 7.33 -10.07
CA LEU A 24 8.19 7.85 -9.76
C LEU A 24 7.50 6.96 -8.74
N ASN A 25 7.59 5.66 -8.92
CA ASN A 25 7.00 4.67 -8.01
C ASN A 25 7.68 4.69 -6.64
N ASP A 26 8.99 4.85 -6.61
CA ASP A 26 9.78 4.93 -5.39
C ASP A 26 9.43 6.14 -4.50
N LEU A 27 8.81 7.19 -5.05
CA LEU A 27 8.34 8.31 -4.24
C LEU A 27 7.24 7.90 -3.25
N TYR A 28 6.49 6.83 -3.52
CA TYR A 28 5.53 6.26 -2.57
C TYR A 28 6.22 5.42 -1.49
N LEU A 29 7.40 4.87 -1.77
CA LEU A 29 8.12 3.94 -0.89
C LEU A 29 9.22 4.60 -0.08
N ILE A 30 9.77 5.73 -0.53
CA ILE A 30 10.97 6.36 0.06
C ILE A 30 10.81 6.71 1.54
N LYS A 31 9.62 7.12 1.98
CA LYS A 31 9.28 7.33 3.39
C LYS A 31 9.58 6.09 4.22
N TYR A 32 9.17 4.94 3.73
CA TYR A 32 9.30 3.66 4.44
C TYR A 32 10.73 3.13 4.41
N ASP A 33 11.46 3.38 3.34
CA ASP A 33 12.91 3.07 3.29
C ASP A 33 13.71 3.92 4.29
N ILE A 34 13.35 5.20 4.43
CA ILE A 34 13.97 6.08 5.44
C ILE A 34 13.65 5.58 6.86
N ILE A 35 12.41 5.23 7.15
CA ILE A 35 11.99 4.68 8.45
C ILE A 35 12.74 3.38 8.75
N ALA A 36 12.82 2.47 7.80
CA ALA A 36 13.56 1.21 7.93
C ALA A 36 15.07 1.47 8.12
N SER A 37 15.64 2.47 7.43
CA SER A 37 17.05 2.87 7.55
C SER A 37 17.37 3.50 8.91
N ILE A 38 16.45 4.24 9.51
CA ILE A 38 16.59 4.75 10.89
C ILE A 38 16.65 3.59 11.89
N SER A 39 15.74 2.63 11.76
CA SER A 39 15.74 1.43 12.61
C SER A 39 17.01 0.60 12.42
N HIS A 40 17.46 0.47 11.18
CA HIS A 40 18.72 -0.21 10.87
C HIS A 40 19.95 0.48 11.51
N ALA A 41 20.04 1.81 11.44
CA ALA A 41 21.12 2.58 12.08
C ALA A 41 21.14 2.38 13.60
N LYS A 42 19.97 2.40 14.26
CA LYS A 42 19.84 2.11 15.69
C LYS A 42 20.30 0.68 16.01
N MET A 43 19.94 -0.29 15.17
CA MET A 43 20.37 -1.69 15.33
C MET A 43 21.89 -1.81 15.16
N LEU A 44 22.50 -1.16 14.18
CA LEU A 44 23.95 -1.15 13.99
C LEU A 44 24.69 -0.57 15.21
N TYR A 45 24.16 0.47 15.83
CA TYR A 45 24.69 1.02 17.08
C TYR A 45 24.61 -0.02 18.23
N ARG A 46 23.45 -0.65 18.41
CA ARG A 46 23.26 -1.70 19.45
C ARG A 46 24.20 -2.90 19.25
N SER A 47 24.51 -3.22 18.01
CA SER A 47 25.46 -4.29 17.63
C SER A 47 26.93 -3.84 17.62
N ASN A 48 27.25 -2.65 18.13
CA ASN A 48 28.60 -2.06 18.16
C ASN A 48 29.25 -1.91 16.77
N LEU A 49 28.45 -1.79 15.71
CA LEU A 49 28.91 -1.56 14.34
C LEU A 49 28.92 -0.05 13.97
N LEU A 50 28.24 0.76 14.78
CA LEU A 50 28.30 2.22 14.78
C LEU A 50 28.58 2.71 16.20
N SER A 51 29.31 3.81 16.34
CA SER A 51 29.34 4.58 17.59
C SER A 51 28.05 5.38 17.75
N GLU A 52 27.76 5.82 18.98
CA GLU A 52 26.58 6.66 19.27
C GLU A 52 26.59 7.94 18.42
N ILE A 53 27.72 8.62 18.35
CA ILE A 53 27.88 9.86 17.55
C ILE A 53 27.63 9.62 16.06
N GLU A 54 28.06 8.49 15.50
CA GLU A 54 27.81 8.14 14.10
C GLU A 54 26.33 7.83 13.86
N CYS A 55 25.72 7.09 14.75
CA CYS A 55 24.30 6.76 14.71
C CYS A 55 23.45 8.04 14.73
N ASP A 56 23.70 8.95 15.68
CA ASP A 56 22.96 10.21 15.80
C ASP A 56 23.09 11.10 14.56
N LYS A 57 24.29 11.17 13.99
CA LYS A 57 24.51 11.93 12.74
C LYS A 57 23.71 11.34 11.58
N ILE A 58 23.71 10.02 11.42
CA ILE A 58 22.94 9.33 10.37
C ILE A 58 21.45 9.57 10.58
N ILE A 59 20.94 9.34 11.79
CA ILE A 59 19.52 9.52 12.11
C ILE A 59 19.06 10.96 11.89
N LYS A 60 19.89 11.95 12.22
CA LYS A 60 19.55 13.34 11.98
C LYS A 60 19.30 13.61 10.51
N ILE A 61 20.19 13.17 9.61
CA ILE A 61 20.03 13.38 8.17
C ILE A 61 18.81 12.61 7.64
N LEU A 62 18.60 11.37 8.10
CA LEU A 62 17.42 10.58 7.71
C LEU A 62 16.12 11.25 8.15
N ASN A 63 16.05 11.84 9.33
CA ASN A 63 14.87 12.59 9.79
C ASN A 63 14.64 13.87 8.96
N GLU A 64 15.69 14.59 8.54
CA GLU A 64 15.57 15.71 7.61
C GLU A 64 14.96 15.24 6.26
N MET A 65 15.41 14.09 5.75
CA MET A 65 14.87 13.51 4.52
C MET A 65 13.43 13.01 4.72
N LEU A 66 13.11 12.40 5.85
CA LEU A 66 11.76 11.93 6.18
C LEU A 66 10.77 13.10 6.15
N SER A 67 11.11 14.21 6.79
CA SER A 67 10.27 15.42 6.79
C SER A 67 10.04 15.96 5.38
N GLN A 68 11.05 15.88 4.49
CA GLN A 68 10.90 16.29 3.09
C GLN A 68 10.02 15.30 2.31
N ALA A 69 10.14 14.00 2.56
CA ALA A 69 9.31 12.97 1.93
C ALA A 69 7.84 13.13 2.33
N GLU A 70 7.55 13.32 3.60
CA GLU A 70 6.20 13.54 4.13
C GLU A 70 5.56 14.83 3.60
N ALA A 71 6.37 15.87 3.38
CA ALA A 71 5.93 17.12 2.77
C ALA A 71 5.79 17.04 1.23
N GLY A 72 6.06 15.88 0.59
CA GLY A 72 6.04 15.70 -0.86
C GLY A 72 7.11 16.53 -1.60
N LYS A 73 8.17 16.97 -0.91
CA LYS A 73 9.23 17.84 -1.46
C LYS A 73 10.46 17.05 -1.90
N LEU A 74 10.60 15.81 -1.46
CA LEU A 74 11.74 14.97 -1.82
C LEU A 74 11.60 14.49 -3.26
N LYS A 75 12.70 14.57 -4.03
CA LYS A 75 12.75 14.14 -5.43
C LYS A 75 13.87 13.14 -5.62
N ILE A 76 13.66 12.21 -6.53
CA ILE A 76 14.68 11.27 -7.00
C ILE A 76 15.13 11.75 -8.38
N ASP A 77 16.29 12.42 -8.41
CA ASP A 77 16.83 13.03 -9.62
C ASP A 77 17.29 11.94 -10.61
N LYS A 78 17.39 12.29 -11.91
CA LYS A 78 17.75 11.34 -12.99
C LYS A 78 19.12 10.66 -12.83
N GLU A 79 20.00 11.25 -12.04
CA GLU A 79 21.31 10.67 -11.71
C GLU A 79 21.25 9.46 -10.78
N PHE A 80 20.13 9.28 -10.04
CA PHE A 80 19.89 8.14 -9.17
C PHE A 80 19.10 7.06 -9.89
N GLU A 81 19.42 5.81 -9.60
CA GLU A 81 18.71 4.66 -10.13
C GLU A 81 17.36 4.48 -9.42
N ASP A 82 17.35 4.63 -8.09
CA ASP A 82 16.26 4.35 -7.18
C ASP A 82 16.33 5.21 -5.90
N MET A 83 15.33 5.04 -5.02
CA MET A 83 15.26 5.70 -3.70
C MET A 83 16.45 5.32 -2.79
N HIS A 84 16.91 4.08 -2.87
CA HIS A 84 18.01 3.60 -2.02
C HIS A 84 19.30 4.33 -2.34
N SER A 85 19.59 4.49 -3.63
CA SER A 85 20.73 5.27 -4.11
C SER A 85 20.65 6.71 -3.65
N LYS A 86 19.46 7.34 -3.72
CA LYS A 86 19.25 8.73 -3.26
C LYS A 86 19.53 8.87 -1.78
N ILE A 87 19.05 7.98 -0.94
CA ILE A 87 19.25 8.00 0.51
C ILE A 87 20.73 7.82 0.84
N GLU A 88 21.36 6.77 0.31
CA GLU A 88 22.75 6.44 0.58
C GLU A 88 23.70 7.55 0.10
N PHE A 89 23.49 8.07 -1.11
CA PHE A 89 24.29 9.17 -1.63
C PHE A 89 24.14 10.43 -0.78
N THR A 90 22.93 10.77 -0.34
CA THR A 90 22.71 11.93 0.52
C THR A 90 23.44 11.80 1.86
N LEU A 91 23.48 10.60 2.43
CA LEU A 91 24.24 10.33 3.65
C LEU A 91 25.76 10.45 3.41
N ILE A 92 26.26 9.91 2.29
CA ILE A 92 27.69 10.00 1.94
C ILE A 92 28.09 11.44 1.67
N ASP A 93 27.29 12.19 0.94
CA ASP A 93 27.58 13.60 0.62
C ASP A 93 27.68 14.45 1.90
N LYS A 94 26.79 14.25 2.86
CA LYS A 94 26.75 15.02 4.10
C LYS A 94 27.71 14.52 5.20
N LEU A 95 28.03 13.24 5.23
CA LEU A 95 28.73 12.60 6.35
C LEU A 95 30.02 11.85 5.93
N GLY A 96 30.35 11.80 4.64
CA GLY A 96 31.51 11.09 4.13
C GLY A 96 31.50 9.60 4.46
N ASP A 97 32.59 9.08 5.01
CA ASP A 97 32.72 7.64 5.35
C ASP A 97 31.72 7.16 6.39
N ILE A 98 31.24 8.04 7.27
CA ILE A 98 30.18 7.70 8.22
C ILE A 98 28.88 7.32 7.46
N GLY A 99 28.54 8.08 6.40
CA GLY A 99 27.37 7.79 5.59
C GLY A 99 27.40 6.42 4.91
N LYS A 100 28.59 5.95 4.50
CA LYS A 100 28.77 4.62 3.89
C LYS A 100 28.41 3.46 4.83
N LYS A 101 28.57 3.66 6.14
CA LYS A 101 28.33 2.62 7.15
C LYS A 101 26.86 2.17 7.24
N ILE A 102 25.91 2.97 6.76
CA ILE A 102 24.48 2.59 6.75
C ILE A 102 24.22 1.32 5.95
N HIS A 103 25.08 0.98 4.98
CA HIS A 103 24.93 -0.23 4.18
C HIS A 103 25.47 -1.50 4.86
N THR A 104 26.12 -1.37 6.02
CA THR A 104 26.69 -2.52 6.75
C THR A 104 25.62 -3.56 7.05
N ALA A 105 25.90 -4.84 6.77
CA ALA A 105 25.01 -5.98 7.01
C ALA A 105 23.64 -5.91 6.29
N ARG A 106 23.51 -5.10 5.23
CA ARG A 106 22.27 -4.89 4.49
C ARG A 106 22.48 -5.15 2.99
N SER A 107 21.41 -5.54 2.30
CA SER A 107 21.34 -5.62 0.85
C SER A 107 20.15 -4.81 0.36
N ARG A 108 20.17 -4.35 -0.90
CA ARG A 108 18.96 -3.80 -1.52
C ARG A 108 17.79 -4.77 -1.51
N ASN A 109 18.06 -6.07 -1.49
CA ASN A 109 17.02 -7.09 -1.48
C ASN A 109 16.14 -7.03 -0.23
N ASP A 110 16.73 -7.01 0.97
CA ASP A 110 15.95 -6.91 2.22
C ASP A 110 15.45 -5.47 2.47
N GLN A 111 16.16 -4.48 1.97
CA GLN A 111 15.78 -3.07 2.03
C GLN A 111 14.48 -2.80 1.24
N VAL A 112 14.38 -3.29 0.01
CA VAL A 112 13.16 -3.20 -0.81
C VAL A 112 12.00 -3.92 -0.15
N LEU A 113 12.24 -5.15 0.36
CA LEU A 113 11.17 -5.95 0.98
C LEU A 113 10.55 -5.26 2.20
N VAL A 114 11.39 -4.76 3.12
CA VAL A 114 10.87 -4.09 4.32
C VAL A 114 10.13 -2.81 3.99
N SER A 115 10.61 -2.06 2.99
CA SER A 115 9.96 -0.82 2.54
C SER A 115 8.57 -1.09 1.96
N ILE A 116 8.45 -2.10 1.10
CA ILE A 116 7.15 -2.54 0.54
C ILE A 116 6.23 -3.05 1.66
N GLN A 117 6.74 -3.83 2.61
CA GLN A 117 5.92 -4.34 3.71
C GLN A 117 5.35 -3.21 4.58
N LEU A 118 6.17 -2.23 4.96
CA LEU A 118 5.70 -1.08 5.74
C LEU A 118 4.66 -0.25 4.98
N TYR A 119 4.89 -0.01 3.69
CA TYR A 119 3.94 0.65 2.80
C TYR A 119 2.60 -0.12 2.76
N LEU A 120 2.65 -1.42 2.48
CA LEU A 120 1.44 -2.24 2.38
C LEU A 120 0.68 -2.31 3.70
N ILE A 121 1.34 -2.35 4.85
CA ILE A 121 0.69 -2.32 6.16
C ILE A 121 -0.11 -1.02 6.35
N ASP A 122 0.48 0.12 6.00
CA ASP A 122 -0.19 1.42 6.11
C ASP A 122 -1.39 1.51 5.16
N GLU A 123 -1.21 1.15 3.87
CA GLU A 123 -2.27 1.23 2.87
C GLU A 123 -3.42 0.25 3.15
N LEU A 124 -3.11 -1.00 3.53
CA LEU A 124 -4.14 -1.99 3.86
C LEU A 124 -4.95 -1.57 5.10
N ASN A 125 -4.30 -0.95 6.10
CA ASN A 125 -5.01 -0.40 7.25
C ASN A 125 -5.86 0.83 6.89
N SER A 126 -5.43 1.63 5.92
CA SER A 126 -6.25 2.73 5.38
C SER A 126 -7.48 2.20 4.66
N ILE A 127 -7.31 1.24 3.74
CA ILE A 127 -8.41 0.56 3.04
C ILE A 127 -9.39 -0.06 4.04
N LYS A 128 -8.88 -0.72 5.08
CA LYS A 128 -9.72 -1.30 6.14
C LYS A 128 -10.62 -0.26 6.82
N LYS A 129 -10.13 0.95 7.05
CA LYS A 129 -10.95 2.04 7.63
C LYS A 129 -12.05 2.48 6.68
N GLU A 130 -11.73 2.61 5.37
CA GLU A 130 -12.72 2.98 4.35
C GLU A 130 -13.81 1.91 4.19
N VAL A 131 -13.42 0.62 4.16
CA VAL A 131 -14.39 -0.49 4.11
C VAL A 131 -15.29 -0.48 5.34
N LYS A 132 -14.73 -0.21 6.52
CA LYS A 132 -15.54 -0.06 7.75
C LYS A 132 -16.51 1.11 7.64
N SER A 133 -16.10 2.24 7.10
CA SER A 133 -16.96 3.41 6.89
C SER A 133 -18.11 3.07 5.94
N LEU A 134 -17.85 2.35 4.86
CA LEU A 134 -18.89 1.87 3.95
C LEU A 134 -19.84 0.87 4.63
N PHE A 135 -19.31 -0.06 5.41
CA PHE A 135 -20.11 -0.99 6.20
C PHE A 135 -21.08 -0.25 7.13
N ASP A 136 -20.56 0.72 7.91
CA ASP A 136 -21.37 1.50 8.84
C ASP A 136 -22.47 2.30 8.09
N LEU A 137 -22.14 2.85 6.93
CA LEU A 137 -23.09 3.54 6.06
C LEU A 137 -24.23 2.59 5.59
N LEU A 138 -23.87 1.40 5.07
CA LEU A 138 -24.84 0.42 4.59
C LEU A 138 -25.76 -0.08 5.71
N ILE A 139 -25.22 -0.32 6.90
CA ILE A 139 -26.03 -0.71 8.08
C ILE A 139 -26.98 0.42 8.48
N ASN A 140 -26.55 1.67 8.46
CA ASN A 140 -27.40 2.82 8.75
C ASN A 140 -28.52 2.97 7.71
N LEU A 141 -28.20 2.81 6.41
CA LEU A 141 -29.17 2.82 5.33
C LEU A 141 -30.16 1.66 5.48
N ALA A 142 -29.69 0.46 5.82
CA ALA A 142 -30.53 -0.71 6.07
C ALA A 142 -31.53 -0.45 7.19
N LYS A 143 -31.06 0.07 8.34
CA LYS A 143 -31.92 0.40 9.48
C LYS A 143 -32.97 1.47 9.15
N LYS A 144 -32.56 2.53 8.45
CA LYS A 144 -33.43 3.65 8.07
C LYS A 144 -34.53 3.23 7.09
N ASN A 145 -34.24 2.31 6.19
CA ASN A 145 -35.13 1.93 5.08
C ASN A 145 -35.68 0.49 5.22
N LYS A 146 -35.63 -0.10 6.41
CA LYS A 146 -36.02 -1.50 6.64
C LYS A 146 -37.48 -1.82 6.28
N ASP A 147 -38.36 -0.84 6.42
CA ASP A 147 -39.79 -0.98 6.21
C ASP A 147 -40.22 -0.57 4.76
N ILE A 148 -39.27 -0.11 3.93
CA ILE A 148 -39.53 0.21 2.55
C ILE A 148 -39.45 -1.07 1.74
N ILE A 149 -40.59 -1.54 1.27
CA ILE A 149 -40.74 -2.79 0.50
C ILE A 149 -40.23 -2.52 -0.93
N MET A 150 -39.51 -3.50 -1.47
CA MET A 150 -39.14 -3.56 -2.88
C MET A 150 -39.28 -5.00 -3.39
N PRO A 151 -39.50 -5.24 -4.69
CA PRO A 151 -39.51 -6.58 -5.24
C PRO A 151 -38.10 -7.19 -5.21
N GLY A 152 -37.98 -8.43 -4.75
CA GLY A 152 -36.78 -9.24 -4.93
C GLY A 152 -36.79 -9.91 -6.29
N TYR A 153 -35.64 -9.94 -6.96
CA TYR A 153 -35.49 -10.48 -8.30
C TYR A 153 -34.65 -11.76 -8.31
N THR A 154 -35.08 -12.74 -9.11
CA THR A 154 -34.26 -13.87 -9.54
C THR A 154 -34.36 -14.01 -11.05
N HIS A 155 -33.25 -14.29 -11.74
CA HIS A 155 -33.23 -14.37 -13.21
C HIS A 155 -33.84 -13.16 -13.92
N MET A 156 -33.62 -11.95 -13.37
CA MET A 156 -34.19 -10.69 -13.88
C MET A 156 -35.75 -10.64 -13.88
N LYS A 157 -36.40 -11.53 -13.10
CA LYS A 157 -37.84 -11.58 -12.90
C LYS A 157 -38.20 -11.30 -11.46
N ALA A 158 -39.27 -10.55 -11.22
CA ALA A 158 -39.80 -10.35 -9.89
C ALA A 158 -40.18 -11.71 -9.30
N ALA A 159 -39.70 -12.00 -8.09
CA ALA A 159 -39.86 -13.30 -7.45
C ALA A 159 -40.64 -13.22 -6.15
N MET A 160 -40.20 -12.42 -5.18
CA MET A 160 -40.80 -12.34 -3.87
C MET A 160 -40.68 -10.93 -3.26
N PRO A 161 -41.47 -10.59 -2.23
CA PRO A 161 -41.28 -9.35 -1.49
C PRO A 161 -39.94 -9.31 -0.78
N SER A 162 -39.28 -8.14 -0.87
CA SER A 162 -38.03 -7.82 -0.19
C SER A 162 -38.11 -6.42 0.40
N SER A 163 -36.99 -5.88 0.88
CA SER A 163 -36.90 -4.52 1.37
C SER A 163 -35.53 -3.91 1.07
N PHE A 164 -35.46 -2.59 1.06
CA PHE A 164 -34.18 -1.88 1.01
C PHE A 164 -33.28 -2.24 2.21
N GLY A 165 -33.89 -2.52 3.38
CA GLY A 165 -33.12 -2.99 4.53
C GLY A 165 -32.40 -4.30 4.26
N LEU A 166 -33.07 -5.30 3.67
CA LEU A 166 -32.44 -6.57 3.30
C LEU A 166 -31.37 -6.38 2.24
N TRP A 167 -31.62 -5.54 1.22
CA TRP A 167 -30.67 -5.28 0.14
C TRP A 167 -29.39 -4.62 0.65
N PHE A 168 -29.46 -3.53 1.44
CA PHE A 168 -28.27 -2.87 1.98
C PHE A 168 -27.51 -3.76 2.96
N SER A 169 -28.21 -4.49 3.83
CA SER A 169 -27.57 -5.37 4.81
C SER A 169 -26.85 -6.54 4.17
N ALA A 170 -27.33 -7.05 3.04
CA ALA A 170 -26.65 -8.11 2.29
C ALA A 170 -25.24 -7.69 1.85
N TYR A 171 -25.09 -6.47 1.31
CA TYR A 171 -23.77 -5.94 0.96
C TYR A 171 -22.90 -5.63 2.18
N ALA A 172 -23.51 -5.14 3.27
CA ALA A 172 -22.77 -4.97 4.52
C ALA A 172 -22.22 -6.31 5.04
N GLU A 173 -22.97 -7.38 4.97
CA GLU A 173 -22.53 -8.72 5.38
C GLU A 173 -21.39 -9.24 4.49
N THR A 174 -21.47 -9.03 3.17
CA THR A 174 -20.38 -9.38 2.23
C THR A 174 -19.07 -8.67 2.57
N LEU A 175 -19.12 -7.40 3.00
CA LEU A 175 -17.92 -6.66 3.42
C LEU A 175 -17.25 -7.26 4.66
N ILE A 176 -17.95 -8.04 5.49
CA ILE A 176 -17.34 -8.76 6.62
C ILE A 176 -16.36 -9.81 6.09
N ASP A 177 -16.75 -10.56 5.07
CA ASP A 177 -15.88 -11.57 4.44
C ASP A 177 -14.64 -10.91 3.81
N ASP A 178 -14.82 -9.75 3.17
CA ASP A 178 -13.72 -8.97 2.60
C ASP A 178 -12.73 -8.51 3.68
N ILE A 179 -13.22 -8.07 4.84
CA ILE A 179 -12.39 -7.67 5.98
C ILE A 179 -11.63 -8.85 6.59
N ILE A 180 -12.21 -10.04 6.63
CA ILE A 180 -11.52 -11.26 7.08
C ILE A 180 -10.34 -11.56 6.15
N SER A 181 -10.57 -11.51 4.85
CA SER A 181 -9.51 -11.68 3.83
C SER A 181 -8.41 -10.62 3.97
N LEU A 182 -8.79 -9.34 4.13
CA LEU A 182 -7.87 -8.23 4.31
C LEU A 182 -7.03 -8.38 5.57
N ASN A 183 -7.63 -8.74 6.70
CA ASN A 183 -6.92 -8.99 7.95
C ASN A 183 -5.91 -10.13 7.82
N SER A 184 -6.28 -11.23 7.16
CA SER A 184 -5.36 -12.36 6.89
C SER A 184 -4.17 -11.92 6.05
N THR A 185 -4.39 -11.04 5.07
CA THR A 185 -3.32 -10.47 4.25
C THR A 185 -2.40 -9.56 5.07
N ILE A 186 -2.95 -8.71 5.94
CA ILE A 186 -2.14 -7.88 6.84
C ILE A 186 -1.24 -8.77 7.72
N GLU A 187 -1.73 -9.89 8.24
CA GLU A 187 -0.93 -10.84 9.01
C GLU A 187 0.23 -11.43 8.20
N ILE A 188 0.00 -11.73 6.92
CA ILE A 188 1.04 -12.27 6.02
C ILE A 188 2.12 -11.22 5.74
N VAL A 189 1.73 -9.97 5.52
CA VAL A 189 2.65 -8.87 5.23
C VAL A 189 3.43 -8.44 6.47
N ASN A 190 2.83 -8.52 7.66
CA ASN A 190 3.36 -7.99 8.91
C ASN A 190 4.42 -8.91 9.56
N GLN A 191 5.44 -9.28 8.78
CA GLN A 191 6.56 -10.12 9.17
C GLN A 191 7.87 -9.48 8.71
N ASN A 192 8.67 -8.96 9.64
CA ASN A 192 9.91 -8.24 9.34
C ASN A 192 10.90 -9.07 8.52
N THR A 193 11.34 -8.57 7.39
CA THR A 193 12.36 -9.20 6.52
C THR A 193 13.74 -8.54 6.64
N LEU A 194 13.84 -7.36 7.27
CA LEU A 194 15.10 -6.63 7.40
C LEU A 194 16.17 -7.47 8.12
N GLY A 195 17.40 -7.38 7.59
CA GLY A 195 18.53 -8.18 8.07
C GLY A 195 18.64 -9.57 7.46
N SER A 196 17.78 -9.94 6.49
CA SER A 196 17.95 -11.15 5.67
C SER A 196 19.05 -11.01 4.62
N ALA A 197 19.54 -9.80 4.41
CA ALA A 197 20.51 -9.40 3.40
C ALA A 197 20.09 -9.90 2.00
N ALA A 198 21.00 -10.53 1.25
CA ALA A 198 20.71 -11.06 -0.08
C ALA A 198 20.04 -12.45 -0.08
N GLY A 199 19.48 -12.89 1.05
CA GLY A 199 18.75 -14.16 1.18
C GLY A 199 19.44 -15.23 2.02
N TYR A 200 20.72 -15.05 2.32
CA TYR A 200 21.50 -16.03 3.10
C TYR A 200 21.98 -15.47 4.45
N GLY A 201 21.40 -14.34 4.85
CA GLY A 201 21.80 -13.66 6.08
C GLY A 201 23.16 -12.94 5.94
N THR A 202 23.78 -12.67 7.07
CA THR A 202 25.05 -11.97 7.17
C THR A 202 25.89 -12.61 8.29
N SER A 203 27.21 -12.47 8.21
CA SER A 203 28.15 -12.86 9.26
C SER A 203 28.26 -11.85 10.41
N PHE A 204 27.66 -10.69 10.26
CA PHE A 204 27.57 -9.70 11.34
C PHE A 204 26.54 -10.15 12.38
N ASP A 205 26.84 -9.94 13.65
CA ASP A 205 25.93 -10.20 14.76
C ASP A 205 24.93 -9.03 14.90
N ILE A 206 23.85 -9.09 14.10
CA ILE A 206 22.81 -8.08 14.05
C ILE A 206 21.55 -8.50 14.81
N ASP A 207 20.91 -7.54 15.48
CA ASP A 207 19.69 -7.75 16.27
C ASP A 207 18.43 -7.53 15.41
N ARG A 208 17.95 -8.58 14.74
CA ARG A 208 16.73 -8.55 13.95
C ARG A 208 15.45 -8.46 14.79
N ASP A 209 15.47 -8.94 16.02
CA ASP A 209 14.34 -8.81 16.95
C ASP A 209 14.15 -7.34 17.37
N PHE A 210 15.27 -6.61 17.55
CA PHE A 210 15.19 -5.17 17.78
C PHE A 210 14.51 -4.44 16.64
N THR A 211 14.93 -4.64 15.38
CA THR A 211 14.32 -3.97 14.22
C THR A 211 12.86 -4.38 14.04
N THR A 212 12.48 -5.62 14.36
CA THR A 212 11.10 -6.08 14.35
C THR A 212 10.22 -5.27 15.31
N LYS A 213 10.71 -5.03 16.53
CA LYS A 213 9.99 -4.24 17.54
C LYS A 213 9.99 -2.76 17.22
N ASP A 214 11.13 -2.19 16.83
CA ASP A 214 11.28 -0.75 16.53
C ASP A 214 10.43 -0.32 15.32
N LEU A 215 10.22 -1.22 14.34
CA LEU A 215 9.36 -1.01 13.17
C LEU A 215 7.90 -1.46 13.38
N ASN A 216 7.54 -1.90 14.60
CA ASN A 216 6.19 -2.38 14.95
C ASN A 216 5.68 -3.55 14.11
N PHE A 217 6.57 -4.40 13.59
CA PHE A 217 6.14 -5.65 12.97
C PHE A 217 5.62 -6.63 14.03
N LYS A 218 4.58 -7.40 13.66
CA LYS A 218 4.00 -8.41 14.55
C LYS A 218 4.99 -9.53 14.88
N THR A 219 5.81 -9.92 13.89
CA THR A 219 6.78 -10.99 14.05
C THR A 219 7.96 -10.83 13.09
N LEU A 220 9.03 -11.57 13.37
CA LEU A 220 10.16 -11.70 12.47
C LEU A 220 9.89 -12.82 11.44
N LYS A 221 10.28 -12.60 10.19
CA LYS A 221 10.44 -13.69 9.23
C LYS A 221 11.81 -14.34 9.45
N TYR A 222 11.84 -15.46 10.16
CA TYR A 222 13.07 -16.02 10.72
C TYR A 222 14.07 -16.48 9.65
N ASN A 223 13.61 -17.25 8.68
CA ASN A 223 14.48 -17.79 7.64
C ASN A 223 14.81 -16.73 6.59
N SER A 224 16.09 -16.38 6.43
CA SER A 224 16.55 -15.35 5.52
C SER A 224 16.24 -15.66 4.03
N LEU A 225 16.26 -16.92 3.63
CA LEU A 225 15.88 -17.33 2.29
C LEU A 225 14.36 -17.19 2.08
N ALA A 226 13.56 -17.56 3.09
CA ALA A 226 12.10 -17.37 3.05
C ALA A 226 11.71 -15.89 2.91
N CYS A 227 12.52 -14.96 3.45
CA CYS A 227 12.34 -13.53 3.20
C CYS A 227 12.36 -13.22 1.69
N GLN A 228 13.35 -13.72 0.98
CA GLN A 228 13.53 -13.42 -0.45
C GLN A 228 12.49 -14.11 -1.34
N ILE A 229 12.16 -15.37 -1.08
CA ILE A 229 11.13 -16.10 -1.84
C ILE A 229 9.70 -15.65 -1.51
N SER A 230 9.52 -14.76 -0.54
CA SER A 230 8.22 -14.14 -0.27
C SER A 230 7.86 -13.02 -1.25
N ARG A 231 8.80 -12.55 -2.06
CA ARG A 231 8.55 -11.59 -3.16
C ARG A 231 7.44 -12.11 -4.07
N ASN A 232 6.65 -11.21 -4.61
CA ASN A 232 5.45 -11.45 -5.39
C ASN A 232 4.33 -12.21 -4.65
N LYS A 233 4.64 -12.92 -3.55
CA LYS A 233 3.63 -13.62 -2.76
C LYS A 233 2.86 -12.68 -1.85
N ILE A 234 3.53 -11.72 -1.21
CA ILE A 234 2.87 -10.70 -0.37
C ILE A 234 2.04 -9.77 -1.24
N GLU A 235 2.56 -9.37 -2.40
CA GLU A 235 1.86 -8.53 -3.36
C GLU A 235 0.64 -9.25 -3.94
N LYS A 236 0.78 -10.52 -4.30
CA LYS A 236 -0.34 -11.34 -4.78
C LYS A 236 -1.47 -11.42 -3.74
N ASN A 237 -1.15 -11.74 -2.47
CA ASN A 237 -2.17 -11.78 -1.42
C ASN A 237 -2.85 -10.41 -1.24
N THR A 238 -2.09 -9.32 -1.37
CA THR A 238 -2.62 -7.95 -1.32
C THR A 238 -3.61 -7.69 -2.46
N PHE A 239 -3.24 -8.04 -3.70
CA PHE A 239 -4.13 -7.89 -4.85
C PHE A 239 -5.39 -8.75 -4.73
N ASP A 240 -5.29 -9.98 -4.24
CA ASP A 240 -6.44 -10.85 -4.02
C ASP A 240 -7.41 -10.22 -2.99
N ALA A 241 -6.89 -9.70 -1.87
CA ALA A 241 -7.73 -9.09 -0.84
C ALA A 241 -8.43 -7.80 -1.34
N ILE A 242 -7.71 -6.95 -2.08
CA ILE A 242 -8.28 -5.74 -2.70
C ILE A 242 -9.28 -6.13 -3.79
N GLY A 243 -8.99 -7.18 -4.56
CA GLY A 243 -9.86 -7.72 -5.60
C GLY A 243 -11.21 -8.19 -5.06
N ASN A 244 -11.25 -8.81 -3.86
CA ASN A 244 -12.51 -9.20 -3.21
C ASN A 244 -13.37 -7.96 -2.91
N ILE A 245 -12.77 -6.91 -2.34
CA ILE A 245 -13.46 -5.65 -2.07
C ILE A 245 -13.99 -5.03 -3.37
N ALA A 246 -13.15 -4.97 -4.41
CA ALA A 246 -13.53 -4.45 -5.72
C ALA A 246 -14.70 -5.25 -6.33
N PHE A 247 -14.73 -6.56 -6.14
CA PHE A 247 -15.84 -7.42 -6.59
C PHE A 247 -17.16 -7.08 -5.86
N THR A 248 -17.12 -6.88 -4.54
CA THR A 248 -18.28 -6.44 -3.76
C THR A 248 -18.77 -5.06 -4.23
N LEU A 249 -17.86 -4.10 -4.43
CA LEU A 249 -18.17 -2.76 -4.93
C LEU A 249 -18.78 -2.80 -6.34
N SER A 250 -18.25 -3.65 -7.22
CA SER A 250 -18.79 -3.85 -8.57
C SER A 250 -20.23 -4.34 -8.55
N LYS A 251 -20.55 -5.33 -7.68
CA LYS A 251 -21.90 -5.87 -7.57
C LYS A 251 -22.91 -4.84 -7.06
N ILE A 252 -22.62 -4.15 -5.98
CA ILE A 252 -23.51 -3.10 -5.47
C ILE A 252 -23.70 -1.98 -6.47
N SER A 253 -22.63 -1.59 -7.19
CA SER A 253 -22.70 -0.56 -8.22
C SER A 253 -23.56 -0.99 -9.40
N MET A 254 -23.50 -2.25 -9.79
CA MET A 254 -24.39 -2.78 -10.84
C MET A 254 -25.86 -2.74 -10.42
N ASP A 255 -26.19 -3.15 -9.19
CA ASP A 255 -27.55 -3.05 -8.68
C ASP A 255 -28.04 -1.59 -8.63
N ILE A 256 -27.16 -0.67 -8.19
CA ILE A 256 -27.46 0.76 -8.15
C ILE A 256 -27.76 1.30 -9.56
N CYS A 257 -26.97 0.94 -10.56
CA CYS A 257 -27.21 1.34 -11.95
C CYS A 257 -28.56 0.80 -12.44
N LEU A 258 -28.90 -0.46 -12.17
CA LEU A 258 -30.17 -1.05 -12.55
C LEU A 258 -31.35 -0.37 -11.85
N TYR A 259 -31.27 -0.19 -10.53
CA TYR A 259 -32.37 0.36 -9.72
C TYR A 259 -32.58 1.86 -9.91
N SER A 260 -31.60 2.57 -10.46
CA SER A 260 -31.74 3.97 -10.86
C SER A 260 -32.20 4.14 -12.32
N GLY A 261 -32.21 3.06 -13.11
CA GLY A 261 -32.62 3.08 -14.50
C GLY A 261 -34.14 3.32 -14.67
N ASP A 262 -34.53 3.77 -15.84
CA ASP A 262 -35.91 4.17 -16.17
C ASP A 262 -36.93 3.03 -16.00
N GLU A 263 -36.49 1.77 -16.12
CA GLU A 263 -37.32 0.58 -15.98
C GLU A 263 -37.69 0.27 -14.52
N PHE A 264 -36.78 0.60 -13.57
CA PHE A 264 -36.96 0.29 -12.16
C PHE A 264 -37.36 1.49 -11.33
N GLN A 265 -36.63 2.59 -11.44
CA GLN A 265 -36.87 3.85 -10.72
C GLN A 265 -37.02 3.69 -9.19
N PHE A 266 -36.34 2.71 -8.61
CA PHE A 266 -36.38 2.45 -7.16
C PHE A 266 -35.57 3.45 -6.36
N ILE A 267 -34.50 3.99 -6.97
CA ILE A 267 -33.60 4.98 -6.39
C ILE A 267 -33.39 6.11 -7.38
N SER A 268 -33.10 7.30 -6.87
CA SER A 268 -32.74 8.47 -7.67
C SER A 268 -31.55 9.19 -7.05
N PHE A 269 -30.82 9.92 -7.87
CA PHE A 269 -29.65 10.67 -7.44
C PHE A 269 -29.87 12.17 -7.54
N PRO A 270 -29.27 12.97 -6.64
CA PRO A 270 -29.18 14.41 -6.80
C PRO A 270 -28.32 14.75 -8.04
N GLU A 271 -28.57 15.90 -8.63
CA GLU A 271 -27.91 16.31 -9.89
C GLU A 271 -26.40 16.41 -9.83
N ASN A 272 -25.88 16.77 -8.66
CA ASN A 272 -24.44 16.97 -8.46
C ASN A 272 -23.59 15.69 -8.48
N ILE A 273 -24.19 14.50 -8.51
CA ILE A 273 -23.49 13.21 -8.63
C ILE A 273 -23.90 12.43 -9.89
N THR A 274 -24.59 13.10 -10.82
CA THR A 274 -24.97 12.53 -12.11
C THR A 274 -24.36 13.36 -13.24
N THR A 275 -24.18 12.75 -14.39
CA THR A 275 -23.79 13.47 -15.61
C THR A 275 -24.93 13.55 -16.59
N GLY A 276 -24.97 14.64 -17.32
CA GLY A 276 -25.97 14.86 -18.39
C GLY A 276 -25.46 14.37 -19.75
N SER A 277 -26.36 14.48 -20.74
CA SER A 277 -26.00 14.33 -22.15
C SER A 277 -26.10 15.67 -22.86
N SER A 278 -25.18 15.95 -23.78
CA SER A 278 -25.23 17.18 -24.59
C SER A 278 -26.46 17.22 -25.49
N ILE A 279 -26.99 16.07 -25.88
CA ILE A 279 -28.18 15.93 -26.72
C ILE A 279 -29.46 15.87 -25.88
N MET A 280 -29.39 15.30 -24.68
CA MET A 280 -30.50 15.10 -23.75
C MET A 280 -30.17 15.69 -22.39
N PRO A 281 -30.30 17.01 -22.17
CA PRO A 281 -29.86 17.65 -20.92
C PRO A 281 -30.60 17.16 -19.65
N HIS A 282 -31.82 16.59 -19.85
CA HIS A 282 -32.62 16.01 -18.77
C HIS A 282 -32.19 14.63 -18.32
N LYS A 283 -31.31 13.96 -19.09
CA LYS A 283 -30.81 12.63 -18.77
C LYS A 283 -29.81 12.68 -17.60
N LYS A 284 -30.00 11.84 -16.60
CA LYS A 284 -29.13 11.74 -15.40
C LYS A 284 -28.46 10.37 -15.39
N ASN A 285 -27.18 10.33 -15.78
CA ASN A 285 -26.41 9.10 -15.83
C ASN A 285 -25.73 8.84 -14.49
N PRO A 286 -25.73 7.60 -13.96
CA PRO A 286 -25.05 7.23 -12.72
C PRO A 286 -23.57 6.92 -12.95
N ASP A 287 -22.83 7.80 -13.64
CA ASP A 287 -21.46 7.57 -14.12
C ASP A 287 -20.50 7.09 -13.04
N VAL A 288 -20.64 7.59 -11.81
CA VAL A 288 -19.81 7.17 -10.67
C VAL A 288 -19.93 5.65 -10.49
N PHE A 289 -21.14 5.12 -10.47
CA PHE A 289 -21.39 3.69 -10.28
C PHE A 289 -21.09 2.87 -11.55
N GLU A 290 -21.26 3.46 -12.73
CA GLU A 290 -20.87 2.83 -13.98
C GLU A 290 -19.36 2.61 -14.09
N ILE A 291 -18.55 3.52 -13.55
CA ILE A 291 -17.09 3.39 -13.52
C ILE A 291 -16.63 2.37 -12.45
N ILE A 292 -17.31 2.33 -11.29
CA ILE A 292 -16.95 1.39 -10.21
C ILE A 292 -17.27 -0.05 -10.60
N ARG A 293 -18.37 -0.32 -11.33
CA ARG A 293 -18.78 -1.68 -11.73
C ARG A 293 -17.79 -2.29 -12.72
#